data_ffa1bdd5472dae508226c2cc0f587343
#
_entry.id   ffa1bdd5472dae508226c2cc0f587343
#
_cell.length_a   1.000
_cell.length_b   1.000
_cell.length_c   1.000
_cell.angle_alpha   90.00
_cell.angle_beta   90.00
_cell.angle_gamma   90.00
#
_symmetry.space_group_name_H-M   'P 1'
#
loop_
_entity.id
_entity.type
_entity.pdbx_description
1 polymer ?
#
loop_
_entity_poly.entity_id
_entity_poly.type
_entity_poly.pdbx_seq_one_letter_code
_entity_poly.pdbx_strand_id
1 'polypeptide(L)'
;MASLLEEMLSSVEDNEPENFQDIETSADSNFNPLPGVCFDYEEEGSRDETLEWNLPPLRMFGQKGGQLVWQIGYDPEKQRLLRRRGFEITQSGLPGKINDDYIKIETNQSGRSLQEQALLQAKKQYLDKTREGYSILESERPGDVLLPAQLACTYRHPDSKTDKKSNEREISEKDLQRCPVACQVKIDGQRCRVSKTDKGIEMISRTNVDISWHDHIRKELRIFFRYLPEGVGLDGELQGSGLFEDTSSKIRQKHVEHADNKDIKYYIFDLIVPETTLEDRINTLFGAFDKYREDHKNEHFFLLQHSYASTHQEIDDLLEDAIKRKYEGLMIRFFAGNNPTKTQLQRSWYKGKRNANLLKYKDFEDEEGTITDVLQGKDRNEGAAIFVLEDPRGNTFKCVPHGTLEDLQRYYANKEDYIGQSYTYKYQELTKYGVPRFPTGVRFRNYE
;
A
#
# COMPACT_ATOMS: atom_id res chain seq x y z
N MET A 1 -4.93 30.31 -0.96
CA MET A 1 -4.89 29.04 -1.71
C MET A 1 -4.55 27.84 -0.83
N ALA A 2 -3.52 27.89 0.03
CA ALA A 2 -3.28 26.82 1.00
C ALA A 2 -4.48 26.56 1.93
N SER A 3 -5.13 27.62 2.42
CA SER A 3 -6.30 27.49 3.30
C SER A 3 -7.52 26.81 2.65
N LEU A 4 -7.70 26.99 1.34
CA LEU A 4 -8.80 26.39 0.57
C LEU A 4 -8.53 24.90 0.28
N LEU A 5 -7.27 24.52 0.14
CA LEU A 5 -6.86 23.13 0.00
C LEU A 5 -7.02 22.41 1.35
N GLU A 6 -6.65 23.04 2.47
CA GLU A 6 -6.87 22.50 3.82
C GLU A 6 -8.36 22.33 4.11
N GLU A 7 -9.20 23.27 3.71
CA GLU A 7 -10.65 23.19 3.85
C GLU A 7 -11.27 22.11 2.96
N MET A 8 -10.77 21.96 1.73
CA MET A 8 -11.13 20.84 0.84
C MET A 8 -10.66 19.49 1.38
N LEU A 9 -9.47 19.43 1.97
CA LEU A 9 -8.89 18.21 2.54
C LEU A 9 -9.63 17.81 3.82
N SER A 10 -9.96 18.77 4.70
CA SER A 10 -10.72 18.49 5.93
C SER A 10 -12.12 17.96 5.66
N SER A 11 -12.79 18.45 4.59
CA SER A 11 -14.14 18.00 4.22
C SER A 11 -14.19 16.58 3.63
N VAL A 12 -13.05 15.99 3.28
CA VAL A 12 -12.94 14.61 2.74
C VAL A 12 -12.49 13.62 3.83
N GLU A 13 -11.82 14.11 4.88
CA GLU A 13 -11.36 13.27 5.98
C GLU A 13 -12.52 12.79 6.87
N ASP A 14 -13.63 13.54 6.93
CA ASP A 14 -14.79 13.21 7.76
C ASP A 14 -15.74 12.15 7.15
N ASN A 15 -15.44 11.62 5.95
CA ASN A 15 -16.29 10.66 5.23
C ASN A 15 -15.56 9.36 4.84
N GLU A 16 -14.83 8.72 5.78
CA GLU A 16 -14.52 7.29 5.60
C GLU A 16 -15.77 6.44 5.94
N PRO A 17 -16.01 5.33 5.24
CA PRO A 17 -17.28 4.61 5.33
C PRO A 17 -17.45 4.00 6.71
N GLU A 18 -18.29 4.60 7.51
CA GLU A 18 -18.97 3.91 8.61
C GLU A 18 -19.81 2.78 8.04
N ASN A 19 -19.85 1.67 8.78
CA ASN A 19 -20.71 0.51 8.54
C ASN A 19 -22.07 0.90 8.00
N PHE A 20 -22.43 0.30 6.85
CA PHE A 20 -23.75 0.42 6.27
C PHE A 20 -24.79 -0.29 7.13
N GLN A 21 -25.28 0.37 8.18
CA GLN A 21 -26.64 0.18 8.71
C GLN A 21 -27.01 1.43 9.51
N ASP A 22 -28.11 2.06 9.07
CA ASP A 22 -28.91 3.07 9.75
C ASP A 22 -28.29 4.48 9.94
N ILE A 23 -28.42 5.31 8.88
CA ILE A 23 -28.58 6.76 9.08
C ILE A 23 -29.83 7.18 8.34
N GLU A 24 -30.86 7.50 9.15
CA GLU A 24 -32.08 8.17 8.70
C GLU A 24 -31.73 9.53 8.09
N THR A 25 -32.40 9.80 6.98
CA THR A 25 -32.34 11.00 6.16
C THR A 25 -32.73 12.24 6.96
N SER A 26 -31.80 13.12 7.25
CA SER A 26 -32.09 14.55 7.36
C SER A 26 -31.64 15.21 6.05
N ALA A 27 -32.63 15.56 5.23
CA ALA A 27 -32.44 16.35 4.03
C ALA A 27 -32.08 17.78 4.44
N ASP A 28 -30.80 18.10 4.57
CA ASP A 28 -30.34 19.49 4.55
C ASP A 28 -30.18 19.94 3.10
N SER A 29 -31.21 20.65 2.63
CA SER A 29 -31.36 21.19 1.28
C SER A 29 -30.50 22.45 1.02
N ASN A 30 -29.35 22.58 1.67
CA ASN A 30 -28.40 23.68 1.49
C ASN A 30 -27.00 23.21 1.11
N PHE A 31 -26.93 22.20 0.22
CA PHE A 31 -25.68 21.95 -0.48
C PHE A 31 -25.54 22.99 -1.60
N ASN A 32 -25.01 24.16 -1.26
CA ASN A 32 -24.51 25.09 -2.25
C ASN A 32 -23.29 24.44 -2.93
N PRO A 33 -23.32 24.06 -4.22
CA PRO A 33 -22.10 23.69 -4.92
C PRO A 33 -21.14 24.85 -4.71
N LEU A 34 -19.98 24.62 -4.10
CA LEU A 34 -19.03 25.64 -3.68
C LEU A 34 -19.00 26.78 -4.70
N PRO A 35 -19.66 27.95 -4.44
CA PRO A 35 -19.65 29.05 -5.38
C PRO A 35 -18.22 29.57 -5.39
N GLY A 36 -17.56 29.46 -6.52
CA GLY A 36 -16.23 30.01 -6.73
C GLY A 36 -15.09 29.02 -6.79
N VAL A 37 -15.32 27.72 -6.95
CA VAL A 37 -14.28 26.81 -7.44
C VAL A 37 -14.24 26.85 -8.99
N CYS A 38 -14.56 27.97 -9.58
CA CYS A 38 -13.88 28.47 -10.76
C CYS A 38 -12.53 28.97 -10.24
N PHE A 39 -11.54 28.10 -10.21
CA PHE A 39 -10.18 28.56 -10.08
C PHE A 39 -9.88 29.37 -11.35
N ASP A 40 -10.04 30.68 -11.29
CA ASP A 40 -9.48 31.59 -12.25
C ASP A 40 -7.94 31.51 -12.14
N TYR A 41 -7.40 30.43 -12.64
CA TYR A 41 -6.01 30.37 -13.02
C TYR A 41 -5.97 30.90 -14.46
N GLU A 42 -5.74 32.21 -14.57
CA GLU A 42 -5.37 32.82 -15.82
C GLU A 42 -3.95 32.36 -16.18
N GLU A 43 -3.80 31.13 -16.66
CA GLU A 43 -2.78 30.79 -17.63
C GLU A 43 -3.48 30.80 -18.98
N GLU A 44 -3.10 31.76 -19.81
CA GLU A 44 -3.45 31.81 -21.23
C GLU A 44 -3.09 30.49 -21.90
N GLY A 45 -4.09 29.68 -22.22
CA GLY A 45 -3.94 28.52 -23.09
C GLY A 45 -4.55 27.23 -22.61
N SER A 46 -5.87 27.14 -22.70
CA SER A 46 -6.77 25.97 -22.69
C SER A 46 -7.62 25.80 -21.45
N ARG A 47 -8.64 26.64 -21.31
CA ARG A 47 -9.90 26.15 -20.75
C ARG A 47 -10.44 25.10 -21.72
N ASP A 48 -10.52 23.86 -21.28
CA ASP A 48 -11.32 22.88 -21.98
C ASP A 48 -12.79 23.26 -21.73
N GLU A 49 -13.39 23.99 -22.65
CA GLU A 49 -14.77 24.51 -22.58
C GLU A 49 -15.81 23.39 -22.39
N THR A 50 -15.38 22.15 -22.50
CA THR A 50 -16.23 20.96 -22.34
C THR A 50 -16.41 20.49 -20.90
N LEU A 51 -15.59 21.00 -19.96
CA LEU A 51 -15.66 20.58 -18.56
C LEU A 51 -16.50 21.54 -17.72
N GLU A 52 -17.45 20.99 -16.95
CA GLU A 52 -18.23 21.76 -15.98
C GLU A 52 -17.34 22.30 -14.85
N TRP A 53 -16.41 21.48 -14.40
CA TRP A 53 -15.38 21.85 -13.44
C TRP A 53 -14.13 20.97 -13.59
N ASN A 54 -12.98 21.47 -13.14
CA ASN A 54 -11.75 20.71 -12.98
C ASN A 54 -11.05 21.11 -11.68
N LEU A 55 -10.26 20.16 -11.12
CA LEU A 55 -9.37 20.45 -10.01
C LEU A 55 -8.03 20.98 -10.54
N PRO A 56 -7.29 21.80 -9.74
CA PRO A 56 -5.99 22.31 -10.14
C PRO A 56 -5.04 21.19 -10.58
N PRO A 57 -4.20 21.40 -11.60
CA PRO A 57 -3.24 20.39 -12.01
C PRO A 57 -2.22 20.13 -10.91
N LEU A 58 -1.94 18.86 -10.65
CA LEU A 58 -0.90 18.40 -9.76
C LEU A 58 0.34 18.02 -10.55
N ARG A 59 1.52 18.40 -10.07
CA ARG A 59 2.80 18.12 -10.71
C ARG A 59 3.73 17.34 -9.79
N MET A 60 4.58 16.51 -10.37
CA MET A 60 5.61 15.76 -9.66
C MET A 60 6.88 15.67 -10.50
N PHE A 61 8.04 15.95 -9.88
CA PHE A 61 9.32 15.75 -10.54
C PHE A 61 9.68 14.26 -10.54
N GLY A 62 10.01 13.73 -11.71
CA GLY A 62 10.48 12.36 -11.83
C GLY A 62 11.88 12.16 -11.23
N GLN A 63 12.16 11.01 -10.64
CA GLN A 63 13.48 10.68 -10.06
C GLN A 63 14.65 10.80 -11.05
N LYS A 64 14.39 10.67 -12.36
CA LYS A 64 15.38 10.80 -13.44
C LYS A 64 15.32 12.13 -14.17
N GLY A 65 14.66 13.13 -13.60
CA GLY A 65 14.31 14.38 -14.25
C GLY A 65 12.97 14.30 -14.99
N GLY A 66 12.53 15.43 -15.54
CA GLY A 66 11.22 15.58 -16.17
C GLY A 66 10.12 15.90 -15.16
N GLN A 67 9.01 16.42 -15.66
CA GLN A 67 7.86 16.85 -14.87
C GLN A 67 6.62 16.09 -15.32
N LEU A 68 6.01 15.38 -14.39
CA LEU A 68 4.73 14.72 -14.56
C LEU A 68 3.59 15.66 -14.19
N VAL A 69 2.51 15.62 -14.95
CA VAL A 69 1.26 16.33 -14.64
C VAL A 69 0.11 15.35 -14.48
N TRP A 70 -0.80 15.65 -13.58
CA TRP A 70 -2.04 14.94 -13.37
C TRP A 70 -3.16 15.94 -13.04
N GLN A 71 -4.31 15.80 -13.68
CA GLN A 71 -5.48 16.64 -13.48
C GLN A 71 -6.76 15.80 -13.64
N ILE A 72 -7.84 16.20 -12.97
CA ILE A 72 -9.15 15.57 -13.09
C ILE A 72 -10.24 16.63 -13.11
N GLY A 73 -11.25 16.41 -13.95
CA GLY A 73 -12.43 17.26 -14.10
C GLY A 73 -13.66 16.45 -14.48
N TYR A 74 -14.82 17.09 -14.52
CA TYR A 74 -16.09 16.48 -14.88
C TYR A 74 -16.58 16.96 -16.25
N ASP A 75 -16.84 16.01 -17.15
CA ASP A 75 -17.44 16.23 -18.45
C ASP A 75 -18.95 15.91 -18.36
N PRO A 76 -19.84 16.94 -18.38
CA PRO A 76 -21.27 16.74 -18.24
C PRO A 76 -21.91 16.09 -19.47
N GLU A 77 -21.36 16.31 -20.68
CA GLU A 77 -21.89 15.69 -21.90
C GLU A 77 -21.69 14.19 -21.92
N LYS A 78 -20.51 13.74 -21.50
CA LYS A 78 -20.17 12.32 -21.40
C LYS A 78 -20.63 11.69 -20.10
N GLN A 79 -21.01 12.51 -19.10
CA GLN A 79 -21.33 12.04 -17.75
C GLN A 79 -20.19 11.20 -17.15
N ARG A 80 -18.94 11.67 -17.32
CA ARG A 80 -17.72 10.98 -16.89
C ARG A 80 -16.71 11.96 -16.31
N LEU A 81 -15.77 11.43 -15.52
CA LEU A 81 -14.60 12.17 -15.13
C LEU A 81 -13.55 12.10 -16.26
N LEU A 82 -13.04 13.26 -16.69
CA LEU A 82 -11.87 13.35 -17.55
C LEU A 82 -10.62 13.42 -16.68
N ARG A 83 -9.68 12.50 -16.89
CA ARG A 83 -8.39 12.48 -16.23
C ARG A 83 -7.28 12.71 -17.26
N ARG A 84 -6.49 13.75 -17.04
CA ARG A 84 -5.28 14.09 -17.81
C ARG A 84 -4.05 13.64 -17.05
N ARG A 85 -3.12 12.96 -17.71
CA ARG A 85 -1.87 12.52 -17.10
C ARG A 85 -0.79 12.28 -18.13
N GLY A 86 0.45 12.59 -17.76
CA GLY A 86 1.59 12.35 -18.65
C GLY A 86 2.82 13.12 -18.22
N PHE A 87 3.75 13.26 -19.13
CA PHE A 87 4.90 14.13 -18.96
C PHE A 87 4.56 15.50 -19.57
N GLU A 88 4.62 16.55 -18.76
CA GLU A 88 4.60 17.93 -19.21
C GLU A 88 5.98 18.28 -19.79
N ILE A 89 7.03 17.87 -19.06
CA ILE A 89 8.41 17.96 -19.52
C ILE A 89 9.06 16.58 -19.39
N THR A 90 9.72 16.11 -20.46
CA THR A 90 10.43 14.84 -20.47
C THR A 90 11.75 14.91 -19.70
N GLN A 91 12.39 13.78 -19.46
CA GLN A 91 13.73 13.71 -18.85
C GLN A 91 14.81 14.45 -19.63
N SER A 92 14.62 14.64 -20.94
CA SER A 92 15.51 15.40 -21.82
C SER A 92 15.20 16.90 -21.88
N GLY A 93 14.23 17.38 -21.10
CA GLY A 93 13.81 18.78 -21.05
C GLY A 93 12.89 19.22 -22.21
N LEU A 94 12.43 18.28 -23.03
CA LEU A 94 11.51 18.54 -24.15
C LEU A 94 10.04 18.40 -23.69
N PRO A 95 9.08 19.06 -24.39
CA PRO A 95 7.67 18.86 -24.15
C PRO A 95 7.31 17.37 -24.19
N GLY A 96 6.53 16.92 -23.20
CA GLY A 96 6.11 15.53 -23.07
C GLY A 96 4.74 15.27 -23.70
N LYS A 97 4.27 14.05 -23.55
CA LYS A 97 2.93 13.65 -23.99
C LYS A 97 1.98 13.57 -22.81
N ILE A 98 0.86 14.27 -22.92
CA ILE A 98 -0.27 14.21 -21.99
C ILE A 98 -1.37 13.37 -22.66
N ASN A 99 -1.96 12.44 -21.92
CA ASN A 99 -3.03 11.57 -22.39
C ASN A 99 -4.28 11.83 -21.56
N ASP A 100 -5.42 11.80 -22.22
CA ASP A 100 -6.74 11.98 -21.63
C ASP A 100 -7.43 10.63 -21.52
N ASP A 101 -7.94 10.32 -20.32
CA ASP A 101 -8.72 9.11 -20.02
C ASP A 101 -10.10 9.50 -19.47
N TYR A 102 -11.16 8.84 -19.93
CA TYR A 102 -12.50 8.99 -19.34
C TYR A 102 -12.76 7.89 -18.33
N ILE A 103 -13.14 8.28 -17.10
CA ILE A 103 -13.43 7.37 -15.99
C ILE A 103 -14.94 7.36 -15.75
N LYS A 104 -15.51 6.17 -15.63
CA LYS A 104 -16.92 5.99 -15.25
C LYS A 104 -17.12 6.44 -13.79
N ILE A 105 -18.20 7.16 -13.54
CA ILE A 105 -18.60 7.54 -12.20
C ILE A 105 -19.28 6.35 -11.54
N GLU A 106 -18.79 5.95 -10.39
CA GLU A 106 -19.38 4.88 -9.61
C GLU A 106 -20.55 5.44 -8.80
N THR A 107 -21.75 5.02 -9.13
CA THR A 107 -22.96 5.34 -8.37
C THR A 107 -23.19 4.32 -7.27
N ASN A 108 -23.69 4.76 -6.13
CA ASN A 108 -24.04 3.90 -5.00
C ASN A 108 -25.49 4.22 -4.55
N GLN A 109 -25.98 3.50 -3.53
CA GLN A 109 -27.34 3.67 -2.99
C GLN A 109 -27.50 4.88 -2.07
N SER A 110 -26.53 5.81 -2.03
CA SER A 110 -26.54 6.97 -1.11
C SER A 110 -27.51 8.10 -1.49
N GLY A 111 -28.23 7.98 -2.61
CA GLY A 111 -29.15 9.02 -3.10
C GLY A 111 -28.48 10.27 -3.68
N ARG A 112 -27.15 10.29 -3.78
CA ARG A 112 -26.39 11.42 -4.37
C ARG A 112 -26.62 11.51 -5.87
N SER A 113 -26.66 12.74 -6.38
CA SER A 113 -26.66 12.99 -7.83
C SER A 113 -25.34 12.50 -8.46
N LEU A 114 -25.36 12.33 -9.78
CA LEU A 114 -24.16 11.91 -10.52
C LEU A 114 -23.01 12.93 -10.37
N GLN A 115 -23.32 14.22 -10.32
CA GLN A 115 -22.36 15.31 -10.15
C GLN A 115 -21.70 15.28 -8.75
N GLU A 116 -22.49 15.11 -7.69
CA GLU A 116 -21.99 14.97 -6.33
C GLU A 116 -21.10 13.74 -6.20
N GLN A 117 -21.49 12.64 -6.79
CA GLN A 117 -20.70 11.42 -6.79
C GLN A 117 -19.41 11.58 -7.61
N ALA A 118 -19.48 12.30 -8.76
CA ALA A 118 -18.29 12.65 -9.55
C ALA A 118 -17.30 13.50 -8.75
N LEU A 119 -17.79 14.50 -8.02
CA LEU A 119 -16.94 15.38 -7.20
C LEU A 119 -16.25 14.61 -6.07
N LEU A 120 -16.98 13.75 -5.36
CA LEU A 120 -16.41 12.90 -4.31
C LEU A 120 -15.34 11.96 -4.86
N GLN A 121 -15.61 11.32 -5.98
CA GLN A 121 -14.66 10.41 -6.62
C GLN A 121 -13.42 11.16 -7.12
N ALA A 122 -13.58 12.35 -7.68
CA ALA A 122 -12.49 13.21 -8.10
C ALA A 122 -11.64 13.69 -6.92
N LYS A 123 -12.26 14.18 -5.84
CA LYS A 123 -11.58 14.60 -4.62
C LYS A 123 -10.76 13.46 -4.02
N LYS A 124 -11.30 12.25 -3.93
CA LYS A 124 -10.57 11.08 -3.46
C LYS A 124 -9.34 10.81 -4.32
N GLN A 125 -9.48 10.77 -5.65
CA GLN A 125 -8.34 10.54 -6.56
C GLN A 125 -7.31 11.66 -6.47
N TYR A 126 -7.74 12.90 -6.27
CA TYR A 126 -6.86 14.06 -6.09
C TYR A 126 -6.01 13.93 -4.84
N LEU A 127 -6.64 13.58 -3.70
CA LEU A 127 -5.95 13.28 -2.45
C LEU A 127 -4.96 12.13 -2.58
N ASP A 128 -5.36 11.05 -3.25
CA ASP A 128 -4.45 9.93 -3.47
C ASP A 128 -3.23 10.37 -4.29
N LYS A 129 -3.38 11.31 -5.22
CA LYS A 129 -2.27 11.86 -5.99
C LYS A 129 -1.36 12.77 -5.18
N THR A 130 -1.91 13.61 -4.30
CA THR A 130 -1.06 14.40 -3.39
C THR A 130 -0.27 13.49 -2.45
N ARG A 131 -0.87 12.40 -1.95
CA ARG A 131 -0.20 11.36 -1.16
C ARG A 131 0.89 10.61 -1.93
N GLU A 132 0.79 10.52 -3.26
CA GLU A 132 1.84 9.98 -4.13
C GLU A 132 3.02 10.95 -4.34
N GLY A 133 2.94 12.17 -3.83
CA GLY A 133 3.98 13.21 -3.94
C GLY A 133 3.76 14.23 -5.05
N TYR A 134 2.55 14.28 -5.63
CA TYR A 134 2.16 15.37 -6.53
C TYR A 134 1.79 16.62 -5.74
N SER A 135 2.15 17.80 -6.21
CA SER A 135 1.88 19.11 -5.59
C SER A 135 1.32 20.10 -6.59
N ILE A 136 0.57 21.11 -6.11
CA ILE A 136 0.11 22.24 -6.91
C ILE A 136 1.27 23.20 -7.20
N LEU A 137 2.22 23.35 -6.28
CA LEU A 137 3.29 24.32 -6.36
C LEU A 137 4.51 23.74 -7.08
N GLU A 138 4.99 24.40 -8.14
CA GLU A 138 6.21 24.04 -8.86
C GLU A 138 7.48 24.14 -8.00
N SER A 139 7.44 24.96 -6.94
CA SER A 139 8.59 25.24 -6.07
C SER A 139 8.84 24.20 -4.98
N GLU A 140 7.87 23.33 -4.70
CA GLU A 140 8.06 22.23 -3.75
C GLU A 140 8.78 21.06 -4.43
N ARG A 141 10.06 21.22 -4.72
CA ARG A 141 10.92 20.04 -4.84
C ARG A 141 10.85 19.33 -3.51
N PRO A 142 10.51 18.04 -3.46
CA PRO A 142 10.59 17.30 -2.20
C PRO A 142 12.05 17.17 -1.82
N GLY A 143 12.61 18.23 -1.19
CA GLY A 143 13.97 18.19 -0.65
C GLY A 143 14.10 17.20 0.49
N ASP A 144 13.03 16.96 1.24
CA ASP A 144 13.06 16.21 2.48
C ASP A 144 11.94 15.16 2.60
N VAL A 145 11.29 14.77 1.51
CA VAL A 145 10.28 13.72 1.57
C VAL A 145 10.97 12.37 1.68
N LEU A 146 10.72 11.66 2.76
CA LEU A 146 11.12 10.26 2.90
C LEU A 146 10.81 9.47 1.62
N LEU A 147 11.73 8.62 1.19
CA LEU A 147 11.47 7.69 0.10
C LEU A 147 10.16 6.93 0.36
N PRO A 148 9.35 6.68 -0.67
CA PRO A 148 8.16 5.85 -0.54
C PRO A 148 8.49 4.50 0.10
N ALA A 149 7.52 3.88 0.79
CA ALA A 149 7.71 2.57 1.39
C ALA A 149 8.25 1.56 0.35
N GLN A 150 9.30 0.84 0.71
CA GLN A 150 9.79 -0.28 -0.09
C GLN A 150 8.76 -1.42 -0.02
N LEU A 151 8.30 -1.87 -1.19
CA LEU A 151 7.33 -2.96 -1.31
C LEU A 151 8.02 -4.23 -1.81
N ALA A 152 7.70 -5.34 -1.16
CA ALA A 152 8.30 -6.63 -1.47
C ALA A 152 7.73 -7.26 -2.75
N CYS A 153 8.59 -7.94 -3.52
CA CYS A 153 8.19 -9.03 -4.40
C CYS A 153 7.95 -10.30 -3.56
N THR A 154 7.36 -11.32 -4.16
CA THR A 154 7.19 -12.63 -3.50
C THR A 154 8.44 -13.47 -3.74
N TYR A 155 9.00 -14.06 -2.70
CA TYR A 155 10.01 -15.10 -2.84
C TYR A 155 9.37 -16.34 -3.45
N ARG A 156 10.02 -16.90 -4.46
CA ARG A 156 9.65 -18.15 -5.10
C ARG A 156 10.71 -19.18 -4.78
N HIS A 157 10.32 -20.25 -4.09
CA HIS A 157 11.21 -21.37 -3.85
C HIS A 157 11.54 -22.05 -5.19
N PRO A 158 12.80 -22.49 -5.43
CA PRO A 158 13.20 -23.17 -6.68
C PRO A 158 12.35 -24.40 -7.03
N ASP A 159 11.93 -25.16 -6.01
CA ASP A 159 11.12 -26.38 -6.21
C ASP A 159 9.63 -26.11 -6.46
N SER A 160 9.22 -24.84 -6.55
CA SER A 160 7.83 -24.48 -6.83
C SER A 160 7.40 -24.99 -8.20
N LYS A 161 6.37 -25.84 -8.22
CA LYS A 161 5.81 -26.45 -9.45
C LYS A 161 4.78 -25.56 -10.17
N THR A 162 4.41 -24.40 -9.58
CA THR A 162 3.44 -23.48 -10.19
C THR A 162 4.12 -22.56 -11.20
N ASP A 163 3.35 -21.99 -12.12
CA ASP A 163 3.88 -21.00 -13.06
C ASP A 163 4.35 -19.74 -12.33
N LYS A 164 5.47 -19.19 -12.79
CA LYS A 164 6.08 -17.99 -12.21
C LYS A 164 5.23 -16.75 -12.48
N LYS A 165 4.80 -16.05 -11.44
CA LYS A 165 4.07 -14.81 -11.55
C LYS A 165 5.01 -13.61 -11.73
N SER A 166 4.52 -12.53 -12.32
CA SER A 166 5.32 -11.33 -12.63
C SER A 166 5.98 -10.67 -11.42
N ASN A 167 5.40 -10.82 -10.23
CA ASN A 167 5.90 -10.28 -8.96
C ASN A 167 6.71 -11.29 -8.13
N GLU A 168 6.96 -12.50 -8.65
CA GLU A 168 7.77 -13.52 -7.98
C GLU A 168 9.25 -13.42 -8.39
N ARG A 169 10.12 -13.67 -7.44
CA ARG A 169 11.59 -13.66 -7.63
C ARG A 169 12.20 -14.87 -6.93
N GLU A 170 13.08 -15.52 -7.63
CA GLU A 170 13.94 -16.58 -7.11
C GLU A 170 15.27 -15.99 -6.64
N ILE A 171 15.92 -16.65 -5.71
CA ILE A 171 17.29 -16.36 -5.31
C ILE A 171 18.12 -17.52 -5.88
N SER A 172 19.19 -17.24 -6.60
CA SER A 172 20.04 -18.29 -7.14
C SER A 172 20.91 -18.90 -6.02
N GLU A 173 21.18 -20.20 -6.11
CA GLU A 173 22.14 -20.88 -5.21
C GLU A 173 23.51 -20.16 -5.20
N LYS A 174 23.95 -19.68 -6.36
CA LYS A 174 25.19 -18.92 -6.49
C LYS A 174 25.16 -17.63 -5.65
N ASP A 175 24.03 -16.93 -5.58
CA ASP A 175 23.88 -15.73 -4.77
C ASP A 175 23.93 -16.08 -3.28
N LEU A 176 23.26 -17.14 -2.83
CA LEU A 176 23.26 -17.62 -1.46
C LEU A 176 24.66 -18.08 -1.01
N GLN A 177 25.34 -18.85 -1.85
CA GLN A 177 26.73 -19.30 -1.59
C GLN A 177 27.73 -18.16 -1.50
N ARG A 178 27.51 -17.07 -2.25
CA ARG A 178 28.38 -15.89 -2.23
C ARG A 178 28.17 -15.04 -0.98
N CYS A 179 26.94 -14.87 -0.56
CA CYS A 179 26.60 -14.02 0.58
C CYS A 179 25.24 -14.46 1.17
N PRO A 180 25.16 -14.72 2.47
CA PRO A 180 23.88 -15.04 3.08
C PRO A 180 22.88 -13.91 2.88
N VAL A 181 21.59 -14.24 2.94
CA VAL A 181 20.52 -13.24 2.97
C VAL A 181 20.12 -12.95 4.41
N ALA A 182 19.63 -11.74 4.65
CA ALA A 182 19.05 -11.35 5.92
C ALA A 182 17.55 -11.64 5.93
N CYS A 183 17.10 -12.40 6.90
CA CYS A 183 15.69 -12.75 7.10
C CYS A 183 15.18 -12.09 8.38
N GLN A 184 14.02 -11.46 8.31
CA GLN A 184 13.28 -10.95 9.47
C GLN A 184 11.89 -11.56 9.49
N VAL A 185 11.33 -11.76 10.68
CA VAL A 185 9.93 -12.13 10.82
C VAL A 185 9.04 -11.06 10.20
N LYS A 186 8.00 -11.50 9.52
CA LYS A 186 7.01 -10.58 8.97
C LYS A 186 5.91 -10.36 9.99
N ILE A 187 5.87 -9.11 10.50
CA ILE A 187 4.82 -8.66 11.42
C ILE A 187 3.52 -8.45 10.63
N ASP A 188 2.41 -8.89 11.18
CA ASP A 188 1.08 -8.61 10.66
C ASP A 188 0.50 -7.38 11.36
N GLY A 189 0.65 -6.24 10.73
CA GLY A 189 0.27 -4.94 11.27
C GLY A 189 0.03 -3.91 10.18
N GLN A 190 0.14 -2.65 10.54
CA GLN A 190 0.03 -1.54 9.61
C GLN A 190 1.39 -0.85 9.41
N ARG A 191 1.86 -0.81 8.15
CA ARG A 191 3.13 -0.15 7.78
C ARG A 191 3.13 1.30 8.25
N CYS A 192 4.20 1.67 8.92
CA CYS A 192 4.45 3.03 9.37
C CYS A 192 5.89 3.45 9.02
N ARG A 193 6.03 4.60 8.37
CA ARG A 193 7.29 5.29 8.16
C ARG A 193 7.35 6.49 9.08
N VAL A 194 8.49 6.71 9.70
CA VAL A 194 8.66 7.78 10.67
C VAL A 194 9.83 8.66 10.27
N SER A 195 9.64 9.98 10.37
CA SER A 195 10.68 10.98 10.17
C SER A 195 10.67 12.03 11.28
N LYS A 196 11.82 12.67 11.46
CA LYS A 196 11.92 13.88 12.25
C LYS A 196 11.90 15.07 11.32
N THR A 197 10.94 15.94 11.51
CA THR A 197 10.76 17.19 10.76
C THR A 197 10.84 18.39 11.71
N ASP A 198 10.76 19.61 11.19
CA ASP A 198 10.67 20.82 12.00
C ASP A 198 9.40 20.84 12.88
N LYS A 199 8.36 20.14 12.46
CA LYS A 199 7.10 19.97 13.22
C LYS A 199 7.21 18.89 14.31
N GLY A 200 8.28 18.11 14.33
CA GLY A 200 8.53 17.04 15.28
C GLY A 200 8.59 15.65 14.65
N ILE A 201 8.11 14.62 15.34
CA ILE A 201 8.06 13.26 14.82
C ILE A 201 6.77 13.08 14.02
N GLU A 202 6.91 12.81 12.74
CA GLU A 202 5.82 12.49 11.83
C GLU A 202 5.77 10.99 11.58
N MET A 203 4.57 10.42 11.62
CA MET A 203 4.30 9.02 11.36
C MET A 203 3.32 8.92 10.19
N ILE A 204 3.71 8.25 9.11
CA ILE A 204 2.91 8.14 7.90
C ILE A 204 2.73 6.67 7.47
N SER A 205 1.54 6.35 7.03
CA SER A 205 1.20 5.01 6.53
C SER A 205 1.90 4.68 5.20
N ARG A 206 1.72 3.46 4.72
CA ARG A 206 2.19 3.03 3.40
C ARG A 206 1.70 3.92 2.25
N THR A 207 0.52 4.49 2.37
CA THR A 207 -0.13 5.34 1.37
C THR A 207 0.01 6.83 1.68
N ASN A 208 0.97 7.21 2.53
CA ASN A 208 1.26 8.57 2.96
C ASN A 208 0.11 9.27 3.72
N VAL A 209 -0.74 8.50 4.38
CA VAL A 209 -1.72 9.06 5.32
C VAL A 209 -1.01 9.32 6.64
N ASP A 210 -1.26 10.50 7.24
CA ASP A 210 -0.77 10.81 8.57
C ASP A 210 -1.43 9.89 9.62
N ILE A 211 -0.62 9.31 10.47
CA ILE A 211 -1.00 8.46 11.60
C ILE A 211 -0.24 8.87 12.86
N SER A 212 0.07 10.16 13.00
CA SER A 212 0.92 10.71 14.06
C SER A 212 0.22 10.87 15.42
N TRP A 213 -0.99 10.34 15.61
CA TRP A 213 -1.73 10.43 16.87
C TRP A 213 -1.30 9.43 17.96
N HIS A 214 -0.33 8.56 17.69
CA HIS A 214 0.24 7.63 18.69
C HIS A 214 1.32 8.32 19.55
N ASP A 215 0.90 9.21 20.44
CA ASP A 215 1.80 10.06 21.23
C ASP A 215 2.78 9.29 22.12
N HIS A 216 2.38 8.13 22.66
CA HIS A 216 3.25 7.28 23.45
C HIS A 216 4.47 6.80 22.65
N ILE A 217 4.28 6.40 21.38
CA ILE A 217 5.36 6.01 20.47
C ILE A 217 6.18 7.24 20.06
N ARG A 218 5.54 8.35 19.71
CA ARG A 218 6.21 9.58 19.26
C ARG A 218 7.15 10.15 20.35
N LYS A 219 6.75 10.09 21.62
CA LYS A 219 7.55 10.58 22.74
C LYS A 219 8.87 9.81 22.85
N GLU A 220 8.87 8.49 22.77
CA GLU A 220 10.08 7.67 22.79
C GLU A 220 10.92 7.88 21.53
N LEU A 221 10.31 7.87 20.36
CA LEU A 221 11.01 8.08 19.09
C LEU A 221 11.68 9.46 19.00
N ARG A 222 11.09 10.51 19.60
CA ARG A 222 11.73 11.84 19.67
C ARG A 222 13.08 11.80 20.36
N ILE A 223 13.21 10.95 21.37
CA ILE A 223 14.49 10.76 22.08
C ILE A 223 15.41 9.89 21.22
N PHE A 224 14.89 8.79 20.67
CA PHE A 224 15.68 7.87 19.85
C PHE A 224 16.29 8.55 18.61
N PHE A 225 15.57 9.46 17.95
CA PHE A 225 16.09 10.25 16.82
C PHE A 225 17.31 11.15 17.15
N ARG A 226 17.65 11.36 18.43
CA ARG A 226 18.88 12.07 18.82
C ARG A 226 20.14 11.22 18.62
N TYR A 227 19.98 9.90 18.55
CA TYR A 227 21.06 8.93 18.38
C TYR A 227 21.23 8.52 16.91
N LEU A 228 20.29 8.90 16.04
CA LEU A 228 20.34 8.65 14.61
C LEU A 228 20.98 9.81 13.86
N PRO A 229 21.61 9.55 12.70
CA PRO A 229 22.05 10.63 11.80
C PRO A 229 20.90 11.51 11.37
N GLU A 230 21.20 12.76 11.02
CA GLU A 230 20.17 13.67 10.46
C GLU A 230 19.67 13.21 9.09
N GLY A 231 18.42 13.53 8.76
CA GLY A 231 17.81 13.22 7.46
C GLY A 231 17.44 11.75 7.25
N VAL A 232 17.65 10.87 8.25
CA VAL A 232 17.20 9.47 8.14
C VAL A 232 15.75 9.31 8.56
N GLY A 233 15.07 8.32 7.95
CA GLY A 233 13.76 7.87 8.40
C GLY A 233 13.78 6.44 8.93
N LEU A 234 12.78 6.08 9.70
CA LEU A 234 12.54 4.72 10.17
C LEU A 234 11.45 4.07 9.33
N ASP A 235 11.62 2.79 9.04
CA ASP A 235 10.63 1.96 8.38
C ASP A 235 10.24 0.81 9.28
N GLY A 236 8.94 0.65 9.54
CA GLY A 236 8.47 -0.32 10.52
C GLY A 236 7.01 -0.66 10.35
N GLU A 237 6.50 -1.43 11.31
CA GLU A 237 5.11 -1.88 11.37
C GLU A 237 4.52 -1.51 12.74
N LEU A 238 3.33 -0.96 12.74
CA LEU A 238 2.51 -0.81 13.95
C LEU A 238 1.71 -2.08 14.18
N GLN A 239 1.82 -2.63 15.39
CA GLN A 239 1.08 -3.82 15.78
C GLN A 239 0.55 -3.66 17.20
N GLY A 240 -0.68 -4.07 17.44
CA GLY A 240 -1.30 -4.18 18.77
C GLY A 240 -1.42 -5.63 19.22
N SER A 241 -1.94 -5.81 20.41
CA SER A 241 -2.35 -7.14 20.90
C SER A 241 -3.60 -7.60 20.17
N GLY A 242 -3.69 -8.88 19.84
CA GLY A 242 -4.85 -9.49 19.19
C GLY A 242 -4.69 -9.68 17.69
N LEU A 243 -5.82 -9.82 17.00
CA LEU A 243 -5.86 -10.06 15.56
C LEU A 243 -5.58 -8.76 14.78
N PHE A 244 -5.21 -8.92 13.50
CA PHE A 244 -4.94 -7.79 12.61
C PHE A 244 -6.11 -6.81 12.51
N GLU A 245 -7.36 -7.31 12.46
CA GLU A 245 -8.54 -6.46 12.36
C GLU A 245 -8.66 -5.52 13.57
N ASP A 246 -8.37 -6.04 14.78
CA ASP A 246 -8.41 -5.25 16.00
C ASP A 246 -7.27 -4.21 16.02
N THR A 247 -6.07 -4.60 15.61
CA THR A 247 -4.93 -3.69 15.42
C THR A 247 -5.25 -2.60 14.40
N SER A 248 -5.78 -2.97 13.23
CA SER A 248 -6.11 -2.02 12.16
C SER A 248 -7.19 -1.03 12.57
N SER A 249 -8.21 -1.50 13.32
CA SER A 249 -9.26 -0.64 13.88
C SER A 249 -8.68 0.39 14.85
N LYS A 250 -7.86 -0.04 15.81
CA LYS A 250 -7.22 0.83 16.81
C LYS A 250 -6.30 1.88 16.16
N ILE A 251 -5.50 1.48 15.16
CA ILE A 251 -4.57 2.40 14.47
C ILE A 251 -5.32 3.48 13.69
N ARG A 252 -6.52 3.19 13.16
CA ARG A 252 -7.31 4.14 12.37
C ARG A 252 -8.16 5.10 13.19
N GLN A 253 -8.36 4.83 14.47
CA GLN A 253 -9.15 5.70 15.34
C GLN A 253 -8.39 7.00 15.62
N LYS A 254 -8.75 8.05 14.90
CA LYS A 254 -8.23 9.40 15.10
C LYS A 254 -8.77 9.97 16.41
N HIS A 255 -7.92 10.69 17.12
CA HIS A 255 -8.29 11.58 18.25
C HIS A 255 -8.87 10.94 19.51
N VAL A 256 -8.84 9.63 19.67
CA VAL A 256 -9.29 9.03 20.93
C VAL A 256 -8.07 8.50 21.68
N GLU A 257 -7.65 9.20 22.74
CA GLU A 257 -6.75 8.64 23.75
C GLU A 257 -7.52 7.53 24.50
N HIS A 258 -7.84 6.44 23.81
CA HIS A 258 -8.29 5.25 24.50
C HIS A 258 -7.10 4.62 25.20
N ALA A 259 -7.32 4.20 26.45
CA ALA A 259 -6.33 3.39 27.18
C ALA A 259 -5.87 2.19 26.33
N ASP A 260 -6.74 1.70 25.45
CA ASP A 260 -6.49 0.56 24.55
C ASP A 260 -5.51 0.86 23.41
N ASN A 261 -5.25 2.13 23.05
CA ASN A 261 -4.28 2.48 22.01
C ASN A 261 -2.83 2.40 22.50
N LYS A 262 -2.60 2.32 23.82
CA LYS A 262 -1.27 2.16 24.40
C LYS A 262 -0.66 0.78 24.18
N ASP A 263 -1.45 -0.21 23.79
CA ASP A 263 -0.96 -1.54 23.43
C ASP A 263 -0.33 -1.56 22.01
N ILE A 264 -0.59 -0.53 21.19
CA ILE A 264 0.07 -0.40 19.88
C ILE A 264 1.57 -0.16 20.09
N LYS A 265 2.38 -0.99 19.46
CA LYS A 265 3.84 -0.93 19.46
C LYS A 265 4.35 -0.71 18.04
N TYR A 266 5.51 -0.08 17.93
CA TYR A 266 6.18 0.15 16.66
C TYR A 266 7.40 -0.77 16.51
N TYR A 267 7.38 -1.66 15.53
CA TYR A 267 8.44 -2.60 15.23
C TYR A 267 9.26 -2.09 14.06
N ILE A 268 10.46 -1.61 14.33
CA ILE A 268 11.38 -1.04 13.35
C ILE A 268 12.16 -2.16 12.67
N PHE A 269 12.20 -2.19 11.36
CA PHE A 269 12.89 -3.23 10.61
C PHE A 269 13.94 -2.66 9.62
N ASP A 270 13.95 -1.34 9.34
CA ASP A 270 14.95 -0.72 8.47
C ASP A 270 15.11 0.78 8.71
N LEU A 271 16.20 1.35 8.19
CA LEU A 271 16.37 2.79 8.00
C LEU A 271 16.01 3.17 6.56
N ILE A 272 15.38 4.31 6.40
CA ILE A 272 15.12 4.92 5.09
C ILE A 272 16.28 5.85 4.77
N VAL A 273 17.30 5.33 4.10
CA VAL A 273 18.49 6.07 3.65
C VAL A 273 18.77 5.69 2.20
N PRO A 274 18.72 6.66 1.26
CA PRO A 274 19.04 6.40 -0.14
C PRO A 274 20.47 5.88 -0.31
N GLU A 275 20.66 4.99 -1.30
CA GLU A 275 21.99 4.55 -1.78
C GLU A 275 22.94 4.01 -0.70
N THR A 276 22.38 3.55 0.41
CA THR A 276 23.13 2.97 1.54
C THR A 276 22.89 1.47 1.59
N THR A 277 23.94 0.70 1.86
CA THR A 277 23.87 -0.76 1.93
C THR A 277 23.02 -1.22 3.11
N LEU A 278 22.51 -2.45 3.04
CA LEU A 278 21.76 -3.04 4.15
C LEU A 278 22.63 -3.16 5.38
N GLU A 279 23.90 -3.55 5.21
CA GLU A 279 24.89 -3.67 6.27
C GLU A 279 25.05 -2.37 7.04
N ASP A 280 25.25 -1.26 6.32
CA ASP A 280 25.44 0.06 6.92
C ASP A 280 24.18 0.53 7.65
N ARG A 281 22.99 0.29 7.06
CA ARG A 281 21.72 0.63 7.71
C ARG A 281 21.49 -0.14 8.99
N ILE A 282 21.76 -1.47 8.98
CA ILE A 282 21.67 -2.32 10.17
C ILE A 282 22.63 -1.83 11.24
N ASN A 283 23.91 -1.63 10.91
CA ASN A 283 24.92 -1.18 11.85
C ASN A 283 24.56 0.19 12.45
N THR A 284 24.08 1.12 11.63
CA THR A 284 23.65 2.45 12.11
C THR A 284 22.46 2.33 13.05
N LEU A 285 21.44 1.54 12.67
CA LEU A 285 20.21 1.39 13.46
C LEU A 285 20.47 0.72 14.81
N PHE A 286 21.19 -0.40 14.81
CA PHE A 286 21.47 -1.14 16.04
C PHE A 286 22.46 -0.39 16.92
N GLY A 287 23.52 0.23 16.36
CA GLY A 287 24.46 1.06 17.12
C GLY A 287 23.81 2.29 17.77
N ALA A 288 22.81 2.90 17.10
CA ALA A 288 22.02 3.96 17.71
C ALA A 288 21.11 3.44 18.83
N PHE A 289 20.53 2.25 18.65
CA PHE A 289 19.64 1.63 19.63
C PHE A 289 20.40 1.18 20.89
N ASP A 290 21.60 0.63 20.75
CA ASP A 290 22.44 0.25 21.87
C ASP A 290 22.77 1.47 22.73
N LYS A 291 23.22 2.57 22.12
CA LYS A 291 23.44 3.84 22.81
C LYS A 291 22.19 4.40 23.51
N TYR A 292 21.04 4.33 22.82
CA TYR A 292 19.77 4.75 23.41
C TYR A 292 19.46 3.95 24.69
N ARG A 293 19.68 2.64 24.69
CA ARG A 293 19.38 1.74 25.81
C ARG A 293 20.28 1.90 27.00
N GLU A 294 21.44 2.53 26.85
CA GLU A 294 22.32 2.87 27.99
C GLU A 294 21.61 3.82 28.97
N ASP A 295 20.83 4.79 28.43
CA ASP A 295 20.20 5.84 29.23
C ASP A 295 18.67 5.74 29.31
N HIS A 296 18.03 4.96 28.40
CA HIS A 296 16.60 4.93 28.24
C HIS A 296 16.02 3.51 28.14
N LYS A 297 14.82 3.34 28.64
CA LYS A 297 14.02 2.13 28.39
C LYS A 297 13.11 2.36 27.18
N ASN A 298 12.91 1.32 26.37
CA ASN A 298 11.95 1.30 25.28
C ASN A 298 10.75 0.43 25.68
N GLU A 299 9.56 1.00 25.66
CA GLU A 299 8.30 0.30 25.98
C GLU A 299 7.36 0.23 24.76
N HIS A 300 7.51 1.17 23.83
CA HIS A 300 6.57 1.37 22.74
C HIS A 300 7.18 1.19 21.35
N PHE A 301 8.50 1.02 21.22
CA PHE A 301 9.12 0.62 19.97
C PHE A 301 10.18 -0.45 20.17
N PHE A 302 10.38 -1.31 19.17
CA PHE A 302 11.30 -2.43 19.20
C PHE A 302 12.00 -2.56 17.85
N LEU A 303 13.25 -3.05 17.86
CA LEU A 303 13.99 -3.40 16.64
C LEU A 303 13.78 -4.88 16.31
N LEU A 304 13.40 -5.18 15.07
CA LEU A 304 13.35 -6.55 14.60
C LEU A 304 14.76 -7.07 14.31
N GLN A 305 15.07 -8.20 14.92
CA GLN A 305 16.35 -8.90 14.72
C GLN A 305 16.40 -9.55 13.33
N HIS A 306 17.60 -9.73 12.82
CA HIS A 306 17.89 -10.46 11.60
C HIS A 306 18.41 -11.86 11.92
N SER A 307 17.88 -12.84 11.20
CA SER A 307 18.49 -14.16 11.04
C SER A 307 19.14 -14.22 9.66
N TYR A 308 20.09 -15.12 9.47
CA TYR A 308 20.85 -15.25 8.24
C TYR A 308 20.64 -16.62 7.63
N ALA A 309 20.56 -16.69 6.30
CA ALA A 309 20.42 -17.94 5.57
C ALA A 309 21.33 -17.95 4.34
N SER A 310 22.04 -19.07 4.14
CA SER A 310 22.97 -19.32 3.02
C SER A 310 22.45 -20.39 2.07
N THR A 311 21.34 -21.04 2.41
CA THR A 311 20.67 -22.06 1.61
C THR A 311 19.18 -21.84 1.59
N HIS A 312 18.50 -22.45 0.62
CA HIS A 312 17.03 -22.43 0.57
C HIS A 312 16.42 -23.19 1.74
N GLN A 313 17.04 -24.28 2.18
CA GLN A 313 16.58 -25.03 3.35
C GLN A 313 16.61 -24.19 4.62
N GLU A 314 17.68 -23.42 4.84
CA GLU A 314 17.73 -22.50 5.99
C GLU A 314 16.67 -21.40 5.94
N ILE A 315 16.29 -20.94 4.73
CA ILE A 315 15.17 -20.00 4.56
C ILE A 315 13.84 -20.67 4.94
N ASP A 316 13.64 -21.93 4.55
CA ASP A 316 12.44 -22.69 4.88
C ASP A 316 12.35 -22.98 6.39
N ASP A 317 13.47 -23.37 7.01
CA ASP A 317 13.54 -23.60 8.46
C ASP A 317 13.20 -22.32 9.25
N LEU A 318 13.67 -21.16 8.78
CA LEU A 318 13.34 -19.87 9.37
C LEU A 318 11.85 -19.50 9.15
N LEU A 319 11.27 -19.83 8.00
CA LEU A 319 9.84 -19.67 7.76
C LEU A 319 9.02 -20.52 8.73
N GLU A 320 9.38 -21.81 8.88
CA GLU A 320 8.69 -22.73 9.80
C GLU A 320 8.74 -22.20 11.24
N ASP A 321 9.92 -21.72 11.71
CA ASP A 321 10.05 -21.09 13.03
C ASP A 321 9.16 -19.85 13.16
N ALA A 322 9.13 -18.99 12.15
CA ALA A 322 8.30 -17.78 12.14
C ALA A 322 6.81 -18.14 12.25
N ILE A 323 6.33 -19.14 11.50
CA ILE A 323 4.94 -19.61 11.54
C ILE A 323 4.59 -20.24 12.90
N LYS A 324 5.48 -21.09 13.46
CA LYS A 324 5.30 -21.64 14.82
C LYS A 324 5.15 -20.56 15.88
N ARG A 325 5.84 -19.43 15.70
CA ARG A 325 5.76 -18.25 16.58
C ARG A 325 4.62 -17.30 16.21
N LYS A 326 3.73 -17.68 15.29
CA LYS A 326 2.54 -16.93 14.84
C LYS A 326 2.86 -15.62 14.13
N TYR A 327 3.98 -15.53 13.44
CA TYR A 327 4.26 -14.46 12.50
C TYR A 327 3.68 -14.79 11.11
N GLU A 328 3.43 -13.76 10.29
CA GLU A 328 2.83 -13.90 8.95
C GLU A 328 3.76 -14.61 7.94
N GLY A 329 5.06 -14.71 8.25
CA GLY A 329 6.08 -15.29 7.41
C GLY A 329 7.43 -14.59 7.59
N LEU A 330 8.18 -14.47 6.48
CA LEU A 330 9.49 -13.83 6.44
C LEU A 330 9.57 -12.67 5.47
N MET A 331 10.48 -11.75 5.77
CA MET A 331 10.99 -10.71 4.87
C MET A 331 12.47 -10.97 4.60
N ILE A 332 12.85 -11.10 3.33
CA ILE A 332 14.20 -11.46 2.91
C ILE A 332 14.84 -10.26 2.22
N ARG A 333 16.07 -9.94 2.61
CA ARG A 333 16.89 -8.82 2.13
C ARG A 333 18.27 -9.26 1.75
N PHE A 334 18.96 -8.46 0.94
CA PHE A 334 20.24 -8.80 0.37
C PHE A 334 21.33 -7.89 0.92
N PHE A 335 22.43 -8.49 1.36
CA PHE A 335 23.66 -7.81 1.62
C PHE A 335 24.42 -7.49 0.33
N ALA A 336 25.22 -6.44 0.33
CA ALA A 336 26.15 -6.15 -0.77
C ALA A 336 27.26 -7.22 -0.82
N GLY A 337 27.72 -7.65 0.35
CA GLY A 337 28.82 -8.59 0.50
C GLY A 337 30.20 -7.97 0.20
N ASN A 338 31.24 -8.77 0.20
CA ASN A 338 32.59 -8.32 -0.07
C ASN A 338 32.82 -8.07 -1.57
N ASN A 339 33.47 -6.96 -1.91
CA ASN A 339 33.76 -6.55 -3.29
C ASN A 339 32.55 -6.67 -4.25
N PRO A 340 31.43 -6.00 -3.93
CA PRO A 340 30.20 -6.16 -4.71
C PRO A 340 30.33 -5.53 -6.09
N THR A 341 29.74 -6.17 -7.09
CA THR A 341 29.45 -5.51 -8.36
C THR A 341 28.43 -4.39 -8.17
N LYS A 342 28.33 -3.45 -9.10
CA LYS A 342 27.32 -2.38 -9.06
C LYS A 342 25.90 -2.91 -8.86
N THR A 343 25.54 -4.01 -9.52
CA THR A 343 24.22 -4.63 -9.39
C THR A 343 23.98 -5.18 -7.98
N GLN A 344 24.97 -5.83 -7.39
CA GLN A 344 24.92 -6.37 -6.03
C GLN A 344 24.81 -5.27 -5.00
N LEU A 345 25.63 -4.23 -5.16
CA LEU A 345 25.55 -3.02 -4.32
C LEU A 345 24.14 -2.41 -4.36
N GLN A 346 23.60 -2.18 -5.55
CA GLN A 346 22.27 -1.62 -5.73
C GLN A 346 21.14 -2.54 -5.22
N ARG A 347 21.37 -3.87 -5.15
CA ARG A 347 20.41 -4.84 -4.61
C ARG A 347 20.29 -4.73 -3.09
N SER A 348 21.32 -4.26 -2.39
CA SER A 348 21.29 -4.02 -0.95
C SER A 348 20.66 -2.68 -0.55
N TRP A 349 20.44 -1.75 -1.48
CA TRP A 349 19.91 -0.42 -1.18
C TRP A 349 18.42 -0.45 -0.83
N TYR A 350 18.03 0.47 0.05
CA TYR A 350 16.63 0.82 0.23
C TYR A 350 16.12 1.53 -1.02
N LYS A 351 15.10 0.99 -1.66
CA LYS A 351 14.46 1.58 -2.83
C LYS A 351 12.95 1.67 -2.59
N GLY A 352 12.40 2.86 -2.71
CA GLY A 352 10.95 3.04 -2.68
C GLY A 352 10.23 2.23 -3.76
N LYS A 353 8.94 1.98 -3.57
CA LYS A 353 8.06 1.20 -4.45
C LYS A 353 8.42 -0.31 -4.50
N ARG A 354 7.73 -1.07 -5.35
CA ARG A 354 7.96 -2.52 -5.47
C ARG A 354 9.21 -2.82 -6.28
N ASN A 355 10.12 -3.59 -5.69
CA ASN A 355 11.36 -4.01 -6.33
C ASN A 355 11.87 -5.36 -5.77
N ALA A 356 12.87 -5.93 -6.42
CA ALA A 356 13.45 -7.22 -6.06
C ALA A 356 14.48 -7.16 -4.91
N ASN A 357 14.73 -5.99 -4.32
CA ASN A 357 15.65 -5.83 -3.20
C ASN A 357 15.04 -6.29 -1.86
N LEU A 358 13.72 -6.50 -1.86
CA LEU A 358 12.96 -6.98 -0.72
C LEU A 358 12.01 -8.06 -1.20
N LEU A 359 12.08 -9.23 -0.58
CA LEU A 359 11.18 -10.34 -0.86
C LEU A 359 10.37 -10.68 0.39
N LYS A 360 9.16 -11.15 0.18
CA LYS A 360 8.31 -11.72 1.23
C LYS A 360 8.11 -13.20 0.96
N TYR A 361 8.21 -13.99 2.00
CA TYR A 361 7.89 -15.41 1.99
C TYR A 361 6.82 -15.68 3.03
N LYS A 362 5.70 -16.23 2.58
CA LYS A 362 4.52 -16.51 3.41
C LYS A 362 4.08 -17.92 3.19
N ASP A 363 3.57 -18.52 4.25
CA ASP A 363 2.85 -19.77 4.15
C ASP A 363 1.40 -19.52 3.71
N PHE A 364 0.82 -20.52 3.08
CA PHE A 364 -0.56 -20.52 2.63
C PHE A 364 -1.16 -21.91 2.90
N GLU A 365 -2.33 -21.91 3.47
CA GLU A 365 -3.15 -23.10 3.57
C GLU A 365 -3.97 -23.26 2.28
N ASP A 366 -4.11 -24.48 1.79
CA ASP A 366 -4.98 -24.81 0.65
C ASP A 366 -6.25 -25.47 1.18
N GLU A 367 -7.39 -25.07 0.64
CA GLU A 367 -8.69 -25.66 0.97
C GLU A 367 -9.59 -25.68 -0.27
N GLU A 368 -10.66 -26.44 -0.21
CA GLU A 368 -11.64 -26.56 -1.28
C GLU A 368 -12.95 -25.88 -0.88
N GLY A 369 -13.55 -25.18 -1.81
CA GLY A 369 -14.87 -24.59 -1.66
C GLY A 369 -15.72 -24.82 -2.89
N THR A 370 -17.03 -24.76 -2.72
CA THR A 370 -18.01 -24.86 -3.81
C THR A 370 -18.26 -23.48 -4.39
N ILE A 371 -18.23 -23.33 -5.71
CA ILE A 371 -18.60 -22.09 -6.38
C ILE A 371 -20.12 -21.92 -6.27
N THR A 372 -20.56 -20.92 -5.53
CA THR A 372 -22.00 -20.61 -5.33
C THR A 372 -22.49 -19.50 -6.25
N ASP A 373 -21.61 -18.62 -6.72
CA ASP A 373 -21.90 -17.54 -7.65
C ASP A 373 -20.64 -17.06 -8.39
N VAL A 374 -20.82 -16.38 -9.52
CA VAL A 374 -19.75 -15.76 -10.30
C VAL A 374 -20.07 -14.32 -10.57
N LEU A 375 -19.36 -13.42 -9.91
CA LEU A 375 -19.51 -11.97 -10.02
C LEU A 375 -18.58 -11.39 -11.09
N GLN A 376 -18.96 -10.24 -11.63
CA GLN A 376 -18.11 -9.49 -12.55
C GLN A 376 -17.08 -8.63 -11.79
N GLY A 377 -15.85 -8.66 -12.23
CA GLY A 377 -14.82 -7.73 -11.80
C GLY A 377 -15.10 -6.30 -12.25
N LYS A 378 -14.46 -5.33 -11.60
CA LYS A 378 -14.63 -3.90 -11.88
C LYS A 378 -13.35 -3.31 -12.49
N ASP A 379 -13.48 -2.13 -13.12
CA ASP A 379 -12.39 -1.35 -13.69
C ASP A 379 -11.54 -2.12 -14.72
N ARG A 380 -10.24 -2.28 -14.42
CA ARG A 380 -9.31 -2.99 -15.30
C ARG A 380 -9.65 -4.47 -15.50
N ASN A 381 -10.46 -5.01 -14.61
CA ASN A 381 -10.93 -6.39 -14.63
C ASN A 381 -12.40 -6.49 -15.05
N GLU A 382 -12.93 -5.49 -15.75
CA GLU A 382 -14.31 -5.54 -16.27
C GLU A 382 -14.46 -6.74 -17.20
N GLY A 383 -15.52 -7.52 -16.97
CA GLY A 383 -15.73 -8.79 -17.66
C GLY A 383 -15.00 -10.01 -17.09
N ALA A 384 -14.08 -9.81 -16.15
CA ALA A 384 -13.38 -10.92 -15.50
C ALA A 384 -14.21 -11.53 -14.36
N ALA A 385 -14.13 -12.84 -14.17
CA ALA A 385 -14.82 -13.54 -13.09
C ALA A 385 -14.20 -13.28 -11.71
N ILE A 386 -15.07 -13.15 -10.71
CA ILE A 386 -14.75 -13.30 -9.28
C ILE A 386 -15.68 -14.39 -8.77
N PHE A 387 -15.13 -15.52 -8.33
CA PHE A 387 -15.92 -16.60 -7.76
C PHE A 387 -16.37 -16.24 -6.33
N VAL A 388 -17.62 -16.56 -6.02
CA VAL A 388 -18.11 -16.65 -4.66
C VAL A 388 -18.02 -18.10 -4.26
N LEU A 389 -17.17 -18.39 -3.26
CA LEU A 389 -16.97 -19.75 -2.76
C LEU A 389 -17.65 -19.90 -1.41
N GLU A 390 -18.20 -21.09 -1.18
CA GLU A 390 -18.62 -21.56 0.13
C GLU A 390 -17.61 -22.60 0.62
N ASP A 391 -17.01 -22.36 1.79
CA ASP A 391 -16.06 -23.28 2.40
C ASP A 391 -16.78 -24.44 3.14
N PRO A 392 -16.04 -25.47 3.58
CA PRO A 392 -16.64 -26.59 4.33
C PRO A 392 -17.31 -26.20 5.67
N ARG A 393 -17.02 -24.98 6.16
CA ARG A 393 -17.63 -24.43 7.39
C ARG A 393 -18.93 -23.64 7.11
N GLY A 394 -19.32 -23.50 5.83
CA GLY A 394 -20.50 -22.75 5.40
C GLY A 394 -20.27 -21.23 5.26
N ASN A 395 -19.02 -20.76 5.30
CA ASN A 395 -18.73 -19.34 5.07
C ASN A 395 -18.65 -19.05 3.58
N THR A 396 -19.27 -17.95 3.15
CA THR A 396 -19.17 -17.47 1.78
C THR A 396 -18.20 -16.30 1.67
N PHE A 397 -17.36 -16.30 0.64
CA PHE A 397 -16.38 -15.25 0.40
C PHE A 397 -16.02 -15.16 -1.09
N LYS A 398 -15.42 -14.02 -1.47
CA LYS A 398 -15.00 -13.77 -2.85
C LYS A 398 -13.56 -14.25 -3.06
N CYS A 399 -13.33 -14.92 -4.17
CA CYS A 399 -12.03 -15.43 -4.58
C CYS A 399 -11.78 -15.12 -6.05
N VAL A 400 -10.62 -14.51 -6.36
CA VAL A 400 -10.22 -14.31 -7.76
C VAL A 400 -9.66 -15.63 -8.28
N PRO A 401 -10.26 -16.23 -9.33
CA PRO A 401 -9.75 -17.47 -9.88
C PRO A 401 -8.36 -17.32 -10.48
N HIS A 402 -7.63 -18.43 -10.55
CA HIS A 402 -6.35 -18.49 -11.25
C HIS A 402 -6.58 -18.50 -12.77
N GLY A 403 -5.75 -17.75 -13.51
CA GLY A 403 -5.80 -17.70 -14.97
C GLY A 403 -5.35 -16.37 -15.54
N THR A 404 -5.29 -16.28 -16.85
CA THR A 404 -5.09 -15.05 -17.61
C THR A 404 -6.38 -14.21 -17.58
N LEU A 405 -6.30 -12.94 -18.00
CA LEU A 405 -7.51 -12.10 -18.12
C LEU A 405 -8.55 -12.74 -19.05
N GLU A 406 -8.08 -13.37 -20.13
CA GLU A 406 -8.95 -14.08 -21.10
C GLU A 406 -9.65 -15.28 -20.45
N ASP A 407 -8.94 -16.05 -19.59
CA ASP A 407 -9.53 -17.13 -18.83
C ASP A 407 -10.60 -16.63 -17.88
N LEU A 408 -10.31 -15.56 -17.15
CA LEU A 408 -11.25 -14.93 -16.22
C LEU A 408 -12.50 -14.39 -16.93
N GLN A 409 -12.35 -13.82 -18.13
CA GLN A 409 -13.45 -13.37 -18.95
C GLN A 409 -14.27 -14.55 -19.46
N ARG A 410 -13.63 -15.65 -19.86
CA ARG A 410 -14.30 -16.89 -20.26
C ARG A 410 -15.08 -17.49 -19.09
N TYR A 411 -14.54 -17.50 -17.87
CA TYR A 411 -15.24 -17.98 -16.68
C TYR A 411 -16.51 -17.15 -16.40
N TYR A 412 -16.42 -15.83 -16.60
CA TYR A 412 -17.59 -14.98 -16.42
C TYR A 412 -18.64 -15.17 -17.53
N ALA A 413 -18.22 -15.26 -18.78
CA ALA A 413 -19.12 -15.47 -19.91
C ALA A 413 -19.92 -16.79 -19.82
N ASN A 414 -19.31 -17.83 -19.24
CA ASN A 414 -19.90 -19.16 -19.09
C ASN A 414 -20.16 -19.50 -17.61
N LYS A 415 -20.55 -18.53 -16.81
CA LYS A 415 -20.63 -18.64 -15.35
C LYS A 415 -21.49 -19.81 -14.86
N GLU A 416 -22.56 -20.15 -15.58
CA GLU A 416 -23.47 -21.22 -15.23
C GLU A 416 -22.78 -22.60 -15.26
N ASP A 417 -21.74 -22.77 -16.09
CA ASP A 417 -20.98 -24.01 -16.18
C ASP A 417 -20.08 -24.25 -14.95
N TYR A 418 -19.78 -23.20 -14.19
CA TYR A 418 -18.87 -23.27 -13.05
C TYR A 418 -19.57 -23.30 -11.69
N ILE A 419 -20.82 -22.82 -11.60
CA ILE A 419 -21.61 -22.86 -10.36
C ILE A 419 -21.84 -24.30 -9.95
N GLY A 420 -21.58 -24.61 -8.68
CA GLY A 420 -21.66 -25.95 -8.10
C GLY A 420 -20.38 -26.78 -8.22
N GLN A 421 -19.38 -26.30 -8.98
CA GLN A 421 -18.09 -27.01 -9.05
C GLN A 421 -17.23 -26.77 -7.81
N SER A 422 -16.38 -27.76 -7.47
CA SER A 422 -15.37 -27.63 -6.44
C SER A 422 -14.14 -26.91 -6.96
N TYR A 423 -13.65 -25.94 -6.20
CA TYR A 423 -12.52 -25.10 -6.57
C TYR A 423 -11.52 -25.01 -5.43
N THR A 424 -10.26 -25.37 -5.69
CA THR A 424 -9.17 -25.23 -4.72
C THR A 424 -8.74 -23.77 -4.63
N TYR A 425 -8.69 -23.22 -3.44
CA TYR A 425 -8.17 -21.90 -3.14
C TYR A 425 -7.13 -21.99 -2.04
N LYS A 426 -6.27 -20.98 -1.96
CA LYS A 426 -5.31 -20.81 -0.89
C LYS A 426 -5.53 -19.52 -0.15
N TYR A 427 -5.27 -19.53 1.16
CA TYR A 427 -5.42 -18.38 2.03
C TYR A 427 -4.30 -18.36 3.07
N GLN A 428 -4.13 -17.24 3.80
CA GLN A 428 -3.05 -17.08 4.77
C GLN A 428 -3.45 -17.55 6.16
N GLU A 429 -4.67 -17.24 6.57
CA GLU A 429 -5.24 -17.53 7.88
C GLU A 429 -6.75 -17.33 7.84
N LEU A 430 -7.43 -17.70 8.90
CA LEU A 430 -8.84 -17.40 9.09
C LEU A 430 -9.00 -16.08 9.87
N THR A 431 -10.01 -15.29 9.49
CA THR A 431 -10.45 -14.13 10.28
C THR A 431 -11.06 -14.61 11.60
N LYS A 432 -11.34 -13.69 12.52
CA LYS A 432 -12.07 -14.01 13.78
C LYS A 432 -13.46 -14.63 13.56
N TYR A 433 -14.00 -14.50 12.35
CA TYR A 433 -15.28 -15.12 11.97
C TYR A 433 -15.12 -16.46 11.25
N GLY A 434 -13.90 -17.01 11.17
CA GLY A 434 -13.62 -18.25 10.48
C GLY A 434 -13.59 -18.15 8.94
N VAL A 435 -13.65 -16.94 8.38
CA VAL A 435 -13.60 -16.71 6.93
C VAL A 435 -12.15 -16.62 6.46
N PRO A 436 -11.79 -17.25 5.33
CA PRO A 436 -10.44 -17.17 4.75
C PRO A 436 -9.99 -15.73 4.47
N ARG A 437 -8.77 -15.41 4.91
CA ARG A 437 -8.16 -14.09 4.69
C ARG A 437 -7.29 -14.11 3.43
N PHE A 438 -7.54 -13.15 2.53
CA PHE A 438 -6.87 -13.03 1.23
C PHE A 438 -6.94 -14.29 0.36
N PRO A 439 -8.13 -14.90 0.18
CA PRO A 439 -8.27 -16.10 -0.62
C PRO A 439 -7.88 -15.85 -2.08
N THR A 440 -7.15 -16.78 -2.66
CA THR A 440 -6.70 -16.73 -4.06
C THR A 440 -6.93 -18.08 -4.71
N GLY A 441 -7.54 -18.08 -5.88
CA GLY A 441 -7.82 -19.31 -6.62
C GLY A 441 -6.57 -20.05 -7.07
N VAL A 442 -6.64 -21.36 -7.07
CA VAL A 442 -5.58 -22.27 -7.49
C VAL A 442 -5.99 -23.07 -8.72
N ARG A 443 -7.05 -23.90 -8.63
CA ARG A 443 -7.49 -24.76 -9.75
C ARG A 443 -8.88 -25.35 -9.49
N PHE A 444 -9.53 -25.77 -10.56
CA PHE A 444 -10.70 -26.64 -10.46
C PHE A 444 -10.27 -28.03 -9.96
N ARG A 445 -11.13 -28.65 -9.17
CA ARG A 445 -10.99 -30.07 -8.81
C ARG A 445 -11.85 -30.89 -9.77
N ASN A 446 -11.21 -31.56 -10.68
CA ASN A 446 -11.84 -32.59 -11.47
C ASN A 446 -11.65 -33.90 -10.71
N TYR A 447 -12.71 -34.38 -10.06
CA TYR A 447 -12.75 -35.76 -9.61
C TYR A 447 -13.12 -36.59 -10.83
N GLU A 448 -12.16 -37.27 -11.41
CA GLU A 448 -12.42 -38.46 -12.23
C GLU A 448 -12.59 -39.69 -11.34
#